data_44006a542b6f4e7090479bf607f4de0a
#
_entry.id   44006a542b6f4e7090479bf607f4de0a
#
_cell.length_a   1.000
_cell.length_b   1.000
_cell.length_c   1.000
_cell.angle_alpha   90.00
_cell.angle_beta   90.00
_cell.angle_gamma   90.00
#
_symmetry.space_group_name_H-M   'P 1'
#
loop_
_entity.id
_entity.type
_entity.pdbx_description
1 polymer ?
#
loop_
_entity_poly.entity_id
_entity_poly.type
_entity_poly.pdbx_seq_one_letter_code
_entity_poly.pdbx_strand_id
1 'polypeptide(L)'
;MIWFDNLNSVRTTSYYVQQLFAQNKGTNVLPLTMNKKNVTGAEGQNGLFASAVYDKDKNELIVKVANTSATAQPISLNFEGLKKQDVLSDGRCIKLRSLDLDKDNTLEQPSAITPQETPVSIEGNVFVTELEPTTFAVYKFKKK
;
A
#
# COMPACT_ATOMS: atom_id res chain seq x y z
N MET A 1 2.06 2.24 -16.95
CA MET A 1 2.42 2.34 -18.39
C MET A 1 3.92 2.64 -18.48
N ILE A 2 4.56 2.30 -19.58
CA ILE A 2 5.98 2.62 -19.84
C ILE A 2 6.01 3.52 -21.08
N TRP A 3 6.73 4.62 -20.98
CA TRP A 3 7.10 5.44 -22.12
C TRP A 3 8.44 4.99 -22.67
N PHE A 4 8.59 4.96 -23.96
CA PHE A 4 9.86 4.63 -24.60
C PHE A 4 10.03 5.40 -25.90
N ASP A 5 11.28 5.71 -26.23
CA ASP A 5 11.76 6.02 -27.55
C ASP A 5 12.72 4.89 -28.00
N ASN A 6 13.38 5.05 -29.15
CA ASN A 6 14.24 3.99 -29.69
C ASN A 6 15.46 3.65 -28.79
N LEU A 7 15.80 4.49 -27.82
CA LEU A 7 17.01 4.38 -27.00
C LEU A 7 16.73 4.34 -25.50
N ASN A 8 15.59 4.91 -25.06
CA ASN A 8 15.27 5.12 -23.66
C ASN A 8 13.87 4.62 -23.29
N SER A 9 13.70 4.30 -22.01
CA SER A 9 12.39 3.97 -21.46
C SER A 9 12.19 4.59 -20.08
N VAL A 10 10.95 4.99 -19.78
CA VAL A 10 10.55 5.58 -18.51
C VAL A 10 9.36 4.85 -17.93
N ARG A 11 9.44 4.52 -16.64
CA ARG A 11 8.34 3.94 -15.86
C ARG A 11 7.51 5.08 -15.28
N THR A 12 6.26 5.17 -15.69
CA THR A 12 5.32 6.16 -15.14
C THR A 12 4.89 5.81 -13.71
N THR A 13 4.27 6.74 -13.01
CA THR A 13 3.68 6.47 -11.69
C THR A 13 2.64 5.36 -11.75
N SER A 14 1.82 5.31 -12.80
CA SER A 14 0.86 4.21 -13.04
C SER A 14 1.53 2.84 -13.18
N TYR A 15 2.71 2.77 -13.80
CA TYR A 15 3.50 1.53 -13.86
C TYR A 15 3.83 1.03 -12.45
N TYR A 16 4.32 1.92 -11.58
CA TYR A 16 4.69 1.53 -10.21
C TYR A 16 3.48 1.07 -9.39
N VAL A 17 2.31 1.72 -9.55
CA VAL A 17 1.08 1.25 -8.88
C VAL A 17 0.75 -0.18 -9.32
N GLN A 18 0.73 -0.46 -10.62
CA GLN A 18 0.47 -1.80 -11.14
C GLN A 18 1.51 -2.83 -10.68
N GLN A 19 2.79 -2.45 -10.70
CA GLN A 19 3.87 -3.30 -10.20
C GLN A 19 3.69 -3.65 -8.72
N LEU A 20 3.36 -2.67 -7.88
CA LEU A 20 3.12 -2.90 -6.45
C LEU A 20 1.92 -3.81 -6.22
N PHE A 21 0.84 -3.68 -7.01
CA PHE A 21 -0.29 -4.62 -6.93
C PHE A 21 0.11 -6.03 -7.35
N ALA A 22 0.80 -6.18 -8.47
CA ALA A 22 1.21 -7.48 -9.00
C ALA A 22 2.18 -8.23 -8.07
N GLN A 23 3.17 -7.52 -7.52
CA GLN A 23 4.18 -8.10 -6.62
C GLN A 23 3.64 -8.41 -5.21
N ASN A 24 2.52 -7.81 -4.83
CA ASN A 24 1.90 -7.94 -3.51
C ASN A 24 0.46 -8.49 -3.61
N LYS A 25 0.20 -9.40 -4.54
CA LYS A 25 -1.14 -9.97 -4.78
C LYS A 25 -1.62 -10.89 -3.64
N GLY A 26 -0.70 -11.50 -2.89
CA GLY A 26 -1.01 -12.52 -1.89
C GLY A 26 -1.62 -13.80 -2.50
N THR A 27 -2.03 -14.73 -1.65
CA THR A 27 -2.70 -15.99 -2.03
C THR A 27 -4.18 -16.00 -1.65
N ASN A 28 -4.57 -15.23 -0.64
CA ASN A 28 -5.93 -15.16 -0.11
C ASN A 28 -6.34 -13.73 0.12
N VAL A 29 -7.53 -13.36 -0.33
CA VAL A 29 -8.16 -12.09 0.02
C VAL A 29 -8.68 -12.17 1.46
N LEU A 30 -8.41 -11.14 2.24
CA LEU A 30 -8.91 -11.01 3.61
C LEU A 30 -10.11 -10.07 3.63
N PRO A 31 -11.14 -10.37 4.46
CA PRO A 31 -12.21 -9.42 4.69
C PRO A 31 -11.65 -8.16 5.36
N LEU A 32 -12.14 -7.02 4.96
CA LEU A 32 -11.76 -5.72 5.50
C LEU A 32 -13.01 -4.96 5.95
N THR A 33 -12.94 -4.37 7.14
CA THR A 33 -13.94 -3.42 7.61
C THR A 33 -13.32 -2.05 7.76
N MET A 34 -14.06 -1.01 7.40
CA MET A 34 -13.69 0.38 7.62
C MET A 34 -14.85 1.06 8.33
N ASN A 35 -14.57 1.71 9.47
CA ASN A 35 -15.61 2.33 10.31
C ASN A 35 -16.76 1.34 10.64
N LYS A 36 -16.44 0.10 10.99
CA LYS A 36 -17.37 -1.01 11.31
C LYS A 36 -18.29 -1.45 10.16
N LYS A 37 -17.99 -1.05 8.92
CA LYS A 37 -18.69 -1.49 7.70
C LYS A 37 -17.78 -2.33 6.83
N ASN A 38 -18.31 -3.41 6.27
CA ASN A 38 -17.56 -4.22 5.32
C ASN A 38 -17.20 -3.42 4.06
N VAL A 39 -15.96 -3.51 3.65
CA VAL A 39 -15.48 -2.95 2.37
C VAL A 39 -15.76 -3.99 1.28
N THR A 40 -16.73 -3.70 0.42
CA THR A 40 -17.13 -4.57 -0.69
C THR A 40 -16.83 -4.01 -2.08
N GLY A 41 -16.28 -2.81 -2.14
CA GLY A 41 -15.94 -2.11 -3.38
C GLY A 41 -15.38 -0.73 -3.07
N ALA A 42 -15.39 0.16 -4.04
CA ALA A 42 -14.86 1.52 -3.90
C ALA A 42 -15.81 2.48 -3.18
N GLU A 43 -17.08 2.13 -3.02
CA GLU A 43 -18.08 3.02 -2.44
C GLU A 43 -17.91 3.19 -0.92
N GLY A 44 -18.19 4.38 -0.42
CA GLY A 44 -18.23 4.69 1.02
C GLY A 44 -16.85 4.80 1.69
N GLN A 45 -15.76 4.81 0.94
CA GLN A 45 -14.40 4.88 1.46
C GLN A 45 -13.85 6.31 1.58
N ASN A 46 -14.63 7.33 1.15
CA ASN A 46 -14.35 8.77 1.38
C ASN A 46 -12.91 9.21 1.06
N GLY A 47 -12.37 8.79 -0.08
CA GLY A 47 -11.02 9.14 -0.50
C GLY A 47 -9.91 8.29 0.14
N LEU A 48 -10.24 7.40 1.07
CA LEU A 48 -9.33 6.42 1.64
C LEU A 48 -9.76 5.03 1.17
N PHE A 49 -8.98 4.39 0.31
CA PHE A 49 -9.28 3.09 -0.28
C PHE A 49 -8.32 2.04 0.25
N ALA A 50 -8.84 0.88 0.63
CA ALA A 50 -8.01 -0.19 1.18
C ALA A 50 -8.38 -1.58 0.68
N SER A 51 -7.38 -2.47 0.64
CA SER A 51 -7.56 -3.90 0.43
C SER A 51 -6.54 -4.68 1.27
N ALA A 52 -6.92 -5.87 1.71
CA ALA A 52 -6.07 -6.73 2.51
C ALA A 52 -5.97 -8.13 1.91
N VAL A 53 -4.77 -8.71 1.94
CA VAL A 53 -4.50 -10.06 1.48
C VAL A 53 -3.51 -10.75 2.40
N TYR A 54 -3.55 -12.07 2.40
CA TYR A 54 -2.55 -12.90 3.06
C TYR A 54 -1.77 -13.69 2.01
N ASP A 55 -0.46 -13.67 2.12
CA ASP A 55 0.46 -14.49 1.33
C ASP A 55 0.89 -15.69 2.18
N LYS A 56 0.34 -16.86 1.88
CA LYS A 56 0.65 -18.10 2.61
C LYS A 56 2.09 -18.55 2.43
N ASP A 57 2.64 -18.34 1.23
CA ASP A 57 3.97 -18.84 0.88
C ASP A 57 5.06 -18.03 1.61
N LYS A 58 4.79 -16.73 1.84
CA LYS A 58 5.70 -15.83 2.57
C LYS A 58 5.32 -15.65 4.03
N ASN A 59 4.14 -16.13 4.44
CA ASN A 59 3.54 -15.91 5.75
C ASN A 59 3.42 -14.42 6.08
N GLU A 60 2.94 -13.64 5.12
CA GLU A 60 2.83 -12.17 5.20
C GLU A 60 1.37 -11.71 5.13
N LEU A 61 0.99 -10.81 6.03
CA LEU A 61 -0.20 -9.97 5.90
C LEU A 61 0.18 -8.74 5.11
N ILE A 62 -0.61 -8.42 4.09
CA ILE A 62 -0.35 -7.31 3.17
C ILE A 62 -1.60 -6.44 3.11
N VAL A 63 -1.46 -5.17 3.47
CA VAL A 63 -2.53 -4.18 3.39
C VAL A 63 -2.11 -3.08 2.43
N LYS A 64 -2.93 -2.83 1.43
CA LYS A 64 -2.74 -1.75 0.46
C LYS A 64 -3.72 -0.64 0.81
N VAL A 65 -3.24 0.57 0.92
CA VAL A 65 -4.06 1.75 1.24
C VAL A 65 -3.72 2.88 0.29
N ALA A 66 -4.74 3.54 -0.25
CA ALA A 66 -4.58 4.75 -1.05
C ALA A 66 -5.35 5.90 -0.40
N ASN A 67 -4.66 6.99 -0.12
CA ASN A 67 -5.26 8.26 0.25
C ASN A 67 -5.31 9.17 -0.98
N THR A 68 -6.49 9.38 -1.53
CA THR A 68 -6.70 10.26 -2.69
C THR A 68 -7.15 11.66 -2.29
N SER A 69 -7.28 11.93 -0.98
CA SER A 69 -7.68 13.24 -0.48
C SER A 69 -6.51 14.23 -0.43
N ALA A 70 -6.83 15.50 -0.30
CA ALA A 70 -5.86 16.58 -0.14
C ALA A 70 -5.33 16.70 1.31
N THR A 71 -5.80 15.88 2.23
CA THR A 71 -5.41 15.91 3.65
C THR A 71 -4.80 14.59 4.08
N ALA A 72 -3.90 14.65 5.06
CA ALA A 72 -3.39 13.45 5.72
C ALA A 72 -4.52 12.74 6.48
N GLN A 73 -4.50 11.41 6.46
CA GLN A 73 -5.51 10.57 7.09
C GLN A 73 -4.86 9.69 8.16
N PRO A 74 -5.33 9.75 9.42
CA PRO A 74 -4.89 8.82 10.44
C PRO A 74 -5.44 7.42 10.12
N ILE A 75 -4.57 6.41 10.21
CA ILE A 75 -4.90 5.01 9.94
C ILE A 75 -4.54 4.17 11.14
N SER A 76 -5.48 3.34 11.57
CA SER A 76 -5.24 2.27 12.52
C SER A 76 -5.65 0.94 11.89
N LEU A 77 -4.68 0.08 11.63
CA LEU A 77 -4.90 -1.28 11.13
C LEU A 77 -4.96 -2.22 12.33
N ASN A 78 -6.11 -2.86 12.53
CA ASN A 78 -6.30 -3.87 13.55
C ASN A 78 -6.43 -5.25 12.88
N PHE A 79 -5.50 -6.15 13.17
CA PHE A 79 -5.49 -7.50 12.62
C PHE A 79 -6.22 -8.45 13.54
N GLU A 80 -7.45 -8.82 13.16
CA GLU A 80 -8.32 -9.72 13.90
C GLU A 80 -8.14 -11.18 13.46
N GLY A 81 -8.54 -12.14 14.32
CA GLY A 81 -8.50 -13.56 14.00
C GLY A 81 -7.11 -14.20 14.07
N LEU A 82 -6.11 -13.50 14.58
CA LEU A 82 -4.80 -14.06 14.88
C LEU A 82 -4.92 -15.04 16.07
N LYS A 83 -4.20 -16.15 16.02
CA LYS A 83 -4.09 -17.08 17.15
C LYS A 83 -3.23 -16.45 18.25
N LYS A 84 -3.38 -16.94 19.46
CA LYS A 84 -2.69 -16.43 20.66
C LYS A 84 -1.15 -16.47 20.55
N GLN A 85 -0.62 -17.43 19.77
CA GLN A 85 0.81 -17.59 19.48
C GLN A 85 1.30 -16.81 18.27
N ASP A 86 0.41 -16.28 17.43
CA ASP A 86 0.80 -15.55 16.24
C ASP A 86 1.37 -14.18 16.64
N VAL A 87 2.56 -13.87 16.18
CA VAL A 87 3.22 -12.58 16.40
C VAL A 87 3.45 -11.92 15.05
N LEU A 88 3.06 -10.66 14.94
CA LEU A 88 3.37 -9.84 13.77
C LEU A 88 4.71 -9.14 13.97
N SER A 89 5.57 -9.20 12.96
CA SER A 89 6.92 -8.64 13.01
C SER A 89 7.38 -8.19 11.63
N ASP A 90 8.61 -7.71 11.54
CA ASP A 90 9.30 -7.35 10.30
C ASP A 90 8.43 -6.46 9.40
N GLY A 91 7.81 -5.44 10.01
CA GLY A 91 6.93 -4.52 9.32
C GLY A 91 7.68 -3.70 8.27
N ARG A 92 7.10 -3.57 7.07
CA ARG A 92 7.61 -2.76 5.98
C ARG A 92 6.49 -1.96 5.35
N CYS A 93 6.82 -0.73 4.97
CA CYS A 93 5.93 0.15 4.23
C CYS A 93 6.60 0.51 2.90
N ILE A 94 5.91 0.29 1.80
CA ILE A 94 6.33 0.75 0.47
C ILE A 94 5.36 1.87 0.08
N LYS A 95 5.87 3.11 0.02
CA LYS A 95 5.09 4.29 -0.35
C LYS A 95 5.41 4.75 -1.77
N LEU A 96 4.37 5.09 -2.52
CA LEU A 96 4.45 5.85 -3.75
C LEU A 96 3.64 7.15 -3.56
N ARG A 97 4.28 8.30 -3.70
CA ARG A 97 3.67 9.60 -3.48
C ARG A 97 4.16 10.62 -4.48
N SER A 98 3.25 11.50 -4.91
CA SER A 98 3.57 12.76 -5.54
C SER A 98 2.85 13.90 -4.83
N LEU A 99 3.54 15.02 -4.62
CA LEU A 99 2.94 16.26 -4.11
C LEU A 99 2.25 17.06 -5.22
N ASP A 100 2.69 16.83 -6.45
CA ASP A 100 2.17 17.46 -7.66
C ASP A 100 1.45 16.36 -8.47
N LEU A 101 0.13 16.51 -8.64
CA LEU A 101 -0.71 15.54 -9.35
C LEU A 101 -0.47 15.52 -10.85
N ASP A 102 0.04 16.61 -11.41
CA ASP A 102 0.35 16.73 -12.82
C ASP A 102 1.77 16.24 -13.16
N LYS A 103 2.57 15.92 -12.12
CA LYS A 103 3.93 15.43 -12.30
C LYS A 103 3.97 13.93 -12.52
N ASP A 104 4.67 13.52 -13.56
CA ASP A 104 5.03 12.11 -13.79
C ASP A 104 6.55 12.01 -14.04
N ASN A 105 7.07 10.80 -14.15
CA ASN A 105 8.42 10.55 -14.58
C ASN A 105 8.57 10.88 -16.07
N THR A 106 9.67 11.52 -16.43
CA THR A 106 10.01 11.90 -17.82
C THR A 106 11.35 11.30 -18.23
N LEU A 107 11.70 11.43 -19.50
CA LEU A 107 13.02 10.96 -19.97
C LEU A 107 14.17 11.71 -19.29
N GLU A 108 13.96 12.99 -18.97
CA GLU A 108 14.96 13.82 -18.26
C GLU A 108 15.02 13.49 -16.76
N GLN A 109 13.90 13.06 -16.20
CA GLN A 109 13.77 12.71 -14.78
C GLN A 109 13.06 11.36 -14.60
N PRO A 110 13.70 10.25 -14.99
CA PRO A 110 13.03 8.93 -15.04
C PRO A 110 12.73 8.32 -13.67
N SER A 111 13.25 8.88 -12.61
CA SER A 111 13.10 8.41 -11.23
C SER A 111 12.63 9.51 -10.26
N ALA A 112 11.97 10.55 -10.76
CA ALA A 112 11.47 11.65 -9.93
C ALA A 112 10.42 11.14 -8.92
N ILE A 113 9.59 10.18 -9.31
CA ILE A 113 8.56 9.56 -8.47
C ILE A 113 8.77 8.05 -8.52
N THR A 114 9.24 7.47 -7.43
CA THR A 114 9.50 6.02 -7.31
C THR A 114 9.02 5.51 -5.95
N PRO A 115 8.65 4.22 -5.85
CA PRO A 115 8.33 3.61 -4.56
C PRO A 115 9.51 3.70 -3.60
N GLN A 116 9.22 4.10 -2.35
CA GLN A 116 10.19 4.14 -1.27
C GLN A 116 9.81 3.12 -0.21
N GLU A 117 10.75 2.25 0.18
CA GLU A 117 10.53 1.23 1.20
C GLU A 117 11.18 1.67 2.52
N THR A 118 10.42 1.58 3.61
CA THR A 118 10.87 1.90 4.97
C THR A 118 10.41 0.82 5.95
N PRO A 119 11.20 0.50 6.99
CA PRO A 119 10.74 -0.35 8.08
C PRO A 119 9.66 0.37 8.89
N VAL A 120 8.71 -0.40 9.42
CA VAL A 120 7.67 0.08 10.34
C VAL A 120 7.53 -0.88 11.51
N SER A 121 7.22 -0.35 12.68
CA SER A 121 6.99 -1.16 13.87
C SER A 121 5.50 -1.39 14.08
N ILE A 122 5.14 -2.58 14.55
CA ILE A 122 3.79 -2.94 14.94
C ILE A 122 3.77 -3.33 16.40
N GLU A 123 2.72 -2.93 17.12
CA GLU A 123 2.52 -3.28 18.53
C GLU A 123 1.39 -4.31 18.65
N GLY A 124 1.76 -5.54 18.97
CA GLY A 124 0.82 -6.66 19.02
C GLY A 124 0.16 -6.90 17.66
N ASN A 125 -1.13 -6.65 17.58
CA ASN A 125 -1.93 -6.79 16.36
C ASN A 125 -2.45 -5.44 15.82
N VAL A 126 -1.93 -4.31 16.31
CA VAL A 126 -2.36 -2.98 15.90
C VAL A 126 -1.19 -2.19 15.32
N PHE A 127 -1.39 -1.63 14.14
CA PHE A 127 -0.45 -0.71 13.51
C PHE A 127 -1.13 0.65 13.31
N VAL A 128 -0.53 1.68 13.85
CA VAL A 128 -1.03 3.07 13.76
C VAL A 128 -0.05 3.92 12.98
N THR A 129 -0.56 4.69 12.04
CA THR A 129 0.21 5.62 11.22
C THR A 129 -0.66 6.74 10.70
N GLU A 130 -0.03 7.73 10.08
CA GLU A 130 -0.70 8.73 9.28
C GLU A 130 -0.32 8.54 7.80
N LEU A 131 -1.31 8.49 6.92
CA LEU A 131 -1.09 8.42 5.48
C LEU A 131 -1.26 9.81 4.88
N GLU A 132 -0.17 10.33 4.38
CA GLU A 132 -0.09 11.65 3.75
C GLU A 132 -1.04 11.78 2.55
N PRO A 133 -1.37 13.02 2.12
CA PRO A 133 -2.18 13.23 0.91
C PRO A 133 -1.59 12.56 -0.33
N THR A 134 -2.45 12.16 -1.26
CA THR A 134 -2.06 11.64 -2.59
C THR A 134 -1.02 10.52 -2.53
N THR A 135 -1.19 9.61 -1.57
CA THR A 135 -0.23 8.52 -1.30
C THR A 135 -0.86 7.16 -1.52
N PHE A 136 -0.15 6.29 -2.23
CA PHE A 136 -0.41 4.85 -2.24
C PHE A 136 0.65 4.15 -1.38
N ALA A 137 0.22 3.31 -0.44
CA ALA A 137 1.09 2.58 0.47
C ALA A 137 0.75 1.10 0.50
N VAL A 138 1.79 0.27 0.59
CA VAL A 138 1.68 -1.18 0.82
C VAL A 138 2.37 -1.47 2.15
N TYR A 139 1.59 -1.88 3.14
CA TYR A 139 2.08 -2.33 4.44
C TYR A 139 2.17 -3.84 4.46
N LYS A 140 3.29 -4.37 4.94
CA LYS A 140 3.58 -5.80 4.99
C LYS A 140 4.06 -6.17 6.38
N PHE A 141 3.49 -7.22 6.95
CA PHE A 141 3.88 -7.75 8.27
C PHE A 141 4.05 -9.25 8.18
N LYS A 142 5.17 -9.76 8.63
CA LYS A 142 5.38 -11.20 8.77
C LYS A 142 4.63 -11.73 9.97
N LYS A 143 3.95 -12.84 9.76
CA LYS A 143 3.32 -13.62 10.83
C LYS A 143 4.27 -14.76 11.24
N LYS A 144 4.70 -14.75 12.49
CA LYS A 144 5.50 -15.80 13.12
C LYS A 144 4.67 -16.61 14.09
#